data_b10c4245d7e170ee47645cb03e02b7ea
#
_entry.id   b10c4245d7e170ee47645cb03e02b7ea
#
_cell.length_a   1.000
_cell.length_b   1.000
_cell.length_c   1.000
_cell.angle_alpha   90.00
_cell.angle_beta   90.00
_cell.angle_gamma   90.00
#
_symmetry.space_group_name_H-M   'P 1'
#
loop_
_entity.id
_entity.type
_entity.pdbx_description
1 polymer ?
#
loop_
_entity_poly.entity_id
_entity_poly.type
_entity_poly.pdbx_seq_one_letter_code
_entity_poly.pdbx_strand_id
1 'polypeptide(L)'
;MFDGSTSPTRIASLLMIGLLVFATVFLIPAQVGAETQLRFVTWRSEAARIFQQIIADFEIGHPGIKVIQEIGPSSSTEFHDLVTQKLRNRDAEMDVFFMDVVWPAEFAAAGWALPMDRFFLPAAQSGFLDASIKANSYGGHIYGVPMFVDAGMLYYRKDLLAKYQLRPPDTWPELVRQAQFIISQERDPYLTGYSAQFKQYEGLVCNMMEFILSNGGALWDEQRLKSAVHTAKAMEAVRFVRDDIVRLIANRGILAYQESESLALFTQGRAVFHRNWPYAWEAANDAGQSKVAGKIGVMPLPAFSGQKSAATLGGWQLAISRFSRHPQLAWEFVQFMTSSETQKRIALRTGRAPARKDLYHDPEILKRSPQFQSQFETLTLATPRPRTPVYLPLSNILQRYFSSAIAIADSNIEELARSAARDMDRVLDLLRDGRKS
;
A
#
# COMPACT_ATOMS: atom_id res chain seq x y z
N MET A 1 93.40 6.99 66.00
CA MET A 1 93.93 5.63 65.95
C MET A 1 92.80 4.67 65.69
N PHE A 2 92.97 3.86 64.61
CA PHE A 2 92.17 2.67 64.20
C PHE A 2 90.72 2.98 63.77
N ASP A 3 90.34 2.99 62.50
CA ASP A 3 90.34 2.05 61.42
C ASP A 3 89.31 0.91 61.62
N GLY A 4 88.44 0.70 60.75
CA GLY A 4 87.41 -0.32 60.75
C GLY A 4 86.34 -0.20 59.67
N SER A 5 86.75 -0.36 58.44
CA SER A 5 85.86 -0.54 57.29
C SER A 5 84.98 -1.75 57.38
N THR A 6 83.70 -1.67 57.10
CA THR A 6 82.91 -2.80 56.64
C THR A 6 81.96 -2.32 55.52
N SER A 7 82.15 -2.88 54.37
CA SER A 7 81.45 -2.61 53.10
C SER A 7 79.97 -2.99 53.14
N PRO A 8 79.13 -2.26 52.43
CA PRO A 8 77.69 -2.55 52.20
C PRO A 8 77.47 -3.24 50.84
N THR A 9 77.50 -4.56 50.87
CA THR A 9 77.16 -5.37 49.71
C THR A 9 76.31 -6.56 50.12
N ARG A 10 75.03 -6.38 50.39
CA ARG A 10 74.08 -7.51 50.45
C ARG A 10 72.62 -7.09 50.72
N ILE A 11 72.12 -5.91 50.30
CA ILE A 11 70.72 -5.59 50.41
C ILE A 11 70.13 -5.07 49.10
N ALA A 12 70.74 -5.40 47.95
CA ALA A 12 70.24 -4.90 46.63
C ALA A 12 69.68 -5.99 45.70
N SER A 13 69.34 -7.18 46.20
CA SER A 13 68.90 -8.29 45.35
C SER A 13 67.51 -8.85 45.65
N LEU A 14 66.71 -8.19 46.48
CA LEU A 14 65.36 -8.68 46.84
C LEU A 14 64.19 -7.70 46.48
N LEU A 15 64.49 -6.63 45.77
CA LEU A 15 63.46 -5.59 45.35
C LEU A 15 63.28 -5.50 43.84
N MET A 16 63.81 -6.38 43.01
CA MET A 16 63.68 -6.37 41.54
C MET A 16 62.93 -7.55 40.94
N ILE A 17 62.24 -8.39 41.74
CA ILE A 17 61.39 -9.47 41.22
C ILE A 17 59.88 -9.21 41.43
N GLY A 18 59.53 -8.05 42.01
CA GLY A 18 58.14 -7.70 42.30
C GLY A 18 57.39 -6.82 41.28
N LEU A 19 58.00 -6.49 40.10
CA LEU A 19 57.40 -5.48 39.19
C LEU A 19 57.29 -5.94 37.73
N LEU A 20 57.11 -7.21 37.44
CA LEU A 20 56.95 -7.73 36.10
C LEU A 20 55.80 -8.73 35.91
N VAL A 21 54.77 -8.62 36.77
CA VAL A 21 53.50 -9.39 36.62
C VAL A 21 52.29 -8.45 36.59
N PHE A 22 52.41 -7.32 35.94
CA PHE A 22 51.24 -6.50 35.62
C PHE A 22 51.32 -5.99 34.20
N ALA A 23 50.41 -6.47 33.37
CA ALA A 23 49.92 -5.99 32.10
C ALA A 23 50.03 -6.97 30.93
N THR A 24 49.50 -8.16 31.11
CA THR A 24 48.86 -8.84 29.99
C THR A 24 47.34 -8.85 30.28
N VAL A 25 46.73 -7.69 30.28
CA VAL A 25 45.30 -7.57 29.96
C VAL A 25 45.23 -8.00 28.48
N PHE A 26 44.83 -9.23 28.23
CA PHE A 26 44.37 -9.66 26.94
C PHE A 26 43.22 -8.73 26.57
N LEU A 27 43.51 -7.69 25.81
CA LEU A 27 42.56 -7.09 24.88
C LEU A 27 42.21 -8.22 23.91
N ILE A 28 41.22 -9.05 24.27
CA ILE A 28 40.49 -9.85 23.31
C ILE A 28 39.89 -8.78 22.37
N PRO A 29 40.35 -8.68 21.12
CA PRO A 29 39.65 -7.84 20.16
C PRO A 29 38.23 -8.40 20.17
N ALA A 30 37.25 -7.59 20.56
CA ALA A 30 35.86 -7.91 20.26
C ALA A 30 35.87 -8.23 18.76
N GLN A 31 35.71 -9.48 18.38
CA GLN A 31 35.41 -9.85 17.02
C GLN A 31 34.12 -9.06 16.72
N VAL A 32 34.24 -7.94 16.05
CA VAL A 32 33.13 -7.30 15.38
C VAL A 32 32.71 -8.36 14.38
N GLY A 33 31.75 -9.19 14.77
CA GLY A 33 31.17 -10.19 13.90
C GLY A 33 30.71 -9.45 12.64
N ALA A 34 30.92 -10.03 11.47
CA ALA A 34 30.51 -9.42 10.21
C ALA A 34 29.03 -9.01 10.36
N GLU A 35 28.73 -7.74 10.08
CA GLU A 35 27.41 -7.17 10.16
C GLU A 35 26.47 -7.97 9.24
N THR A 36 25.39 -8.53 9.79
CA THR A 36 24.40 -9.26 9.00
C THR A 36 23.48 -8.26 8.32
N GLN A 37 23.45 -8.29 6.99
CA GLN A 37 22.58 -7.42 6.20
C GLN A 37 21.25 -8.10 5.92
N LEU A 38 20.15 -7.38 6.18
CA LEU A 38 18.79 -7.73 5.81
C LEU A 38 18.31 -6.77 4.73
N ARG A 39 17.95 -7.24 3.54
CA ARG A 39 17.48 -6.36 2.46
C ARG A 39 15.97 -6.30 2.41
N PHE A 40 15.46 -5.06 2.49
CA PHE A 40 14.03 -4.74 2.49
C PHE A 40 13.65 -3.93 1.26
N VAL A 41 12.85 -4.51 0.36
CA VAL A 41 12.42 -3.88 -0.91
C VAL A 41 11.08 -3.20 -0.72
N THR A 42 11.04 -1.89 -0.97
CA THR A 42 9.85 -1.03 -0.82
C THR A 42 9.56 -0.28 -2.11
N TRP A 43 8.30 0.10 -2.34
CA TRP A 43 8.00 1.06 -3.41
C TRP A 43 8.27 2.50 -2.93
N ARG A 44 8.42 3.42 -3.88
CA ARG A 44 8.57 4.85 -3.60
C ARG A 44 7.23 5.42 -3.16
N SER A 45 7.16 5.89 -1.93
CA SER A 45 5.98 6.52 -1.34
C SER A 45 6.37 7.66 -0.41
N GLU A 46 5.39 8.46 -0.01
CA GLU A 46 5.55 9.49 1.01
C GLU A 46 5.96 8.94 2.38
N ALA A 47 5.69 7.65 2.61
CA ALA A 47 6.06 6.95 3.86
C ALA A 47 7.55 6.55 3.92
N ALA A 48 8.34 6.75 2.88
CA ALA A 48 9.74 6.27 2.84
C ALA A 48 10.58 6.78 4.02
N ARG A 49 10.39 8.03 4.46
CA ARG A 49 11.11 8.61 5.61
C ARG A 49 10.75 7.94 6.93
N ILE A 50 9.48 7.64 7.16
CA ILE A 50 9.08 6.98 8.41
C ILE A 50 9.60 5.55 8.45
N PHE A 51 9.67 4.84 7.32
CA PHE A 51 10.29 3.52 7.27
C PHE A 51 11.77 3.56 7.64
N GLN A 52 12.53 4.56 7.17
CA GLN A 52 13.93 4.73 7.58
C GLN A 52 14.09 4.93 9.10
N GLN A 53 13.20 5.72 9.73
CA GLN A 53 13.22 5.90 11.19
C GLN A 53 12.88 4.60 11.93
N ILE A 54 11.89 3.86 11.45
CA ILE A 54 11.50 2.57 12.04
C ILE A 54 12.61 1.52 11.88
N ILE A 55 13.29 1.50 10.73
CA ILE A 55 14.46 0.65 10.48
C ILE A 55 15.58 0.96 11.47
N ALA A 56 15.88 2.24 11.70
CA ALA A 56 16.89 2.65 12.68
C ALA A 56 16.55 2.16 14.11
N ASP A 57 15.28 2.22 14.51
CA ASP A 57 14.85 1.71 15.81
C ASP A 57 14.98 0.17 15.90
N PHE A 58 14.71 -0.55 14.83
CA PHE A 58 14.94 -1.99 14.75
C PHE A 58 16.43 -2.32 14.92
N GLU A 59 17.31 -1.62 14.21
CA GLU A 59 18.76 -1.79 14.28
C GLU A 59 19.32 -1.52 15.69
N ILE A 60 18.78 -0.51 16.41
CA ILE A 60 19.14 -0.26 17.81
C ILE A 60 18.82 -1.46 18.71
N GLY A 61 17.67 -2.10 18.48
CA GLY A 61 17.26 -3.29 19.23
C GLY A 61 17.97 -4.58 18.82
N HIS A 62 18.71 -4.58 17.70
CA HIS A 62 19.37 -5.76 17.12
C HIS A 62 20.83 -5.44 16.73
N PRO A 63 21.74 -5.30 17.72
CA PRO A 63 23.15 -4.98 17.43
C PRO A 63 23.80 -6.02 16.48
N GLY A 64 24.53 -5.53 15.48
CA GLY A 64 25.15 -6.37 14.45
C GLY A 64 24.23 -6.69 13.25
N ILE A 65 23.00 -6.16 13.23
CA ILE A 65 22.10 -6.24 12.10
C ILE A 65 22.03 -4.88 11.39
N LYS A 66 22.07 -4.89 10.05
CA LYS A 66 21.86 -3.73 9.19
C LYS A 66 20.73 -4.01 8.21
N VAL A 67 19.72 -3.13 8.17
CA VAL A 67 18.62 -3.25 7.21
C VAL A 67 18.87 -2.29 6.04
N ILE A 68 19.02 -2.84 4.85
CA ILE A 68 19.22 -2.10 3.61
C ILE A 68 17.87 -1.91 2.93
N GLN A 69 17.33 -0.71 2.99
CA GLN A 69 16.11 -0.36 2.27
C GLN A 69 16.41 -0.09 0.80
N GLU A 70 15.85 -0.91 -0.10
CA GLU A 70 15.86 -0.69 -1.54
C GLU A 70 14.51 -0.09 -1.97
N ILE A 71 14.54 1.11 -2.55
CA ILE A 71 13.33 1.83 -2.95
C ILE A 71 13.12 1.68 -4.47
N GLY A 72 12.07 0.95 -4.84
CA GLY A 72 11.65 0.73 -6.22
C GLY A 72 10.74 1.85 -6.77
N PRO A 73 10.10 1.60 -7.94
CA PRO A 73 9.15 2.53 -8.56
C PRO A 73 7.95 2.88 -7.68
N SER A 74 7.28 3.99 -7.99
CA SER A 74 6.03 4.40 -7.31
C SER A 74 4.79 3.70 -7.84
N SER A 75 4.78 3.33 -9.12
CA SER A 75 3.70 2.56 -9.74
C SER A 75 3.68 1.13 -9.21
N SER A 76 2.51 0.67 -8.73
CA SER A 76 2.34 -0.71 -8.26
C SER A 76 2.64 -1.75 -9.36
N THR A 77 2.32 -1.44 -10.62
CA THR A 77 2.62 -2.32 -11.77
C THR A 77 4.13 -2.43 -11.99
N GLU A 78 4.84 -1.29 -12.04
CA GLU A 78 6.30 -1.30 -12.22
C GLU A 78 7.04 -1.90 -11.02
N PHE A 79 6.49 -1.71 -9.82
CA PHE A 79 7.04 -2.31 -8.60
C PHE A 79 6.84 -3.84 -8.59
N HIS A 80 5.69 -4.33 -9.09
CA HIS A 80 5.46 -5.76 -9.29
C HIS A 80 6.52 -6.36 -10.22
N ASP A 81 6.79 -5.69 -11.35
CA ASP A 81 7.79 -6.16 -12.32
C ASP A 81 9.18 -6.25 -11.71
N LEU A 82 9.60 -5.24 -10.91
CA LEU A 82 10.88 -5.24 -10.19
C LEU A 82 10.98 -6.43 -9.23
N VAL A 83 9.97 -6.61 -8.36
CA VAL A 83 9.96 -7.70 -7.35
C VAL A 83 9.93 -9.05 -8.05
N THR A 84 9.10 -9.20 -9.07
CA THR A 84 8.99 -10.44 -9.86
C THR A 84 10.31 -10.79 -10.55
N GLN A 85 11.00 -9.81 -11.13
CA GLN A 85 12.32 -10.02 -11.74
C GLN A 85 13.33 -10.56 -10.74
N LYS A 86 13.40 -9.96 -9.52
CA LYS A 86 14.28 -10.44 -8.44
C LYS A 86 13.93 -11.88 -8.04
N LEU A 87 12.65 -12.18 -7.84
CA LEU A 87 12.19 -13.52 -7.43
C LEU A 87 12.42 -14.58 -8.52
N ARG A 88 12.21 -14.27 -9.80
CA ARG A 88 12.53 -15.16 -10.93
C ARG A 88 14.02 -15.49 -10.98
N ASN A 89 14.86 -14.51 -10.69
CA ASN A 89 16.32 -14.68 -10.61
C ASN A 89 16.78 -15.37 -9.32
N ARG A 90 15.84 -15.73 -8.43
CA ARG A 90 16.13 -16.33 -7.10
C ARG A 90 17.11 -15.47 -6.31
N ASP A 91 16.91 -14.14 -6.32
CA ASP A 91 17.77 -13.20 -5.61
C ASP A 91 17.76 -13.50 -4.11
N ALA A 92 18.84 -14.12 -3.65
CA ALA A 92 19.00 -14.56 -2.27
C ALA A 92 19.37 -13.42 -1.30
N GLU A 93 19.60 -12.22 -1.83
CA GLU A 93 19.82 -11.02 -1.02
C GLU A 93 18.53 -10.28 -0.72
N MET A 94 17.44 -10.55 -1.43
CA MET A 94 16.14 -9.97 -1.11
C MET A 94 15.47 -10.80 0.00
N ASP A 95 15.35 -10.24 1.20
CA ASP A 95 14.80 -10.92 2.38
C ASP A 95 13.33 -10.60 2.58
N VAL A 96 12.99 -9.31 2.69
CA VAL A 96 11.63 -8.82 2.93
C VAL A 96 11.23 -7.86 1.81
N PHE A 97 9.99 -7.95 1.38
CA PHE A 97 9.47 -7.04 0.37
C PHE A 97 8.01 -6.69 0.64
N PHE A 98 7.61 -5.51 0.21
CA PHE A 98 6.20 -5.16 0.17
C PHE A 98 5.48 -5.93 -0.94
N MET A 99 4.29 -6.41 -0.63
CA MET A 99 3.42 -7.16 -1.53
C MET A 99 2.04 -6.49 -1.56
N ASP A 100 1.54 -6.14 -2.76
CA ASP A 100 0.18 -5.63 -2.90
C ASP A 100 -0.85 -6.72 -2.56
N VAL A 101 -2.01 -6.30 -2.08
CA VAL A 101 -3.11 -7.18 -1.65
C VAL A 101 -3.57 -8.19 -2.72
N VAL A 102 -3.22 -7.99 -3.99
CA VAL A 102 -3.59 -8.89 -5.11
C VAL A 102 -2.50 -9.88 -5.52
N TRP A 103 -1.26 -9.76 -5.00
CA TRP A 103 -0.14 -10.63 -5.41
C TRP A 103 -0.01 -11.95 -4.65
N PRO A 104 -0.57 -12.14 -3.43
CA PRO A 104 -0.31 -13.35 -2.64
C PRO A 104 -0.59 -14.66 -3.37
N ALA A 105 -1.67 -14.74 -4.14
CA ALA A 105 -2.02 -15.95 -4.88
C ALA A 105 -1.00 -16.28 -6.00
N GLU A 106 -0.53 -15.26 -6.73
CA GLU A 106 0.50 -15.42 -7.76
C GLU A 106 1.83 -15.86 -7.14
N PHE A 107 2.29 -15.15 -6.11
CA PHE A 107 3.58 -15.39 -5.49
C PHE A 107 3.63 -16.70 -4.72
N ALA A 108 2.49 -17.13 -4.18
CA ALA A 108 2.32 -18.46 -3.60
C ALA A 108 2.41 -19.57 -4.66
N ALA A 109 1.64 -19.44 -5.74
CA ALA A 109 1.62 -20.43 -6.83
C ALA A 109 2.98 -20.54 -7.53
N ALA A 110 3.72 -19.44 -7.67
CA ALA A 110 5.06 -19.41 -8.24
C ALA A 110 6.15 -19.89 -7.26
N GLY A 111 5.82 -20.12 -5.97
CA GLY A 111 6.78 -20.50 -4.93
C GLY A 111 7.79 -19.40 -4.61
N TRP A 112 7.40 -18.12 -4.74
CA TRP A 112 8.25 -16.95 -4.53
C TRP A 112 8.18 -16.39 -3.11
N ALA A 113 6.99 -16.37 -2.51
CA ALA A 113 6.81 -15.98 -1.13
C ALA A 113 6.93 -17.18 -0.18
N LEU A 114 7.53 -16.96 0.98
CA LEU A 114 7.65 -17.99 2.03
C LEU A 114 6.29 -18.16 2.73
N PRO A 115 5.74 -19.39 2.87
CA PRO A 115 4.60 -19.62 3.76
C PRO A 115 4.95 -19.26 5.20
N MET A 116 4.13 -18.43 5.84
CA MET A 116 4.40 -17.88 7.16
C MET A 116 3.66 -18.59 8.29
N ASP A 117 2.97 -19.70 8.03
CA ASP A 117 2.12 -20.40 9.01
C ASP A 117 2.86 -20.76 10.30
N ARG A 118 4.14 -21.13 10.21
CA ARG A 118 4.99 -21.46 11.37
C ARG A 118 5.41 -20.25 12.21
N PHE A 119 5.33 -19.05 11.63
CA PHE A 119 5.72 -17.79 12.27
C PHE A 119 4.51 -16.98 12.72
N PHE A 120 3.53 -16.84 11.82
CA PHE A 120 2.35 -16.01 12.01
C PHE A 120 1.15 -16.87 12.38
N LEU A 121 1.10 -17.24 13.66
CA LEU A 121 0.10 -18.17 14.20
C LEU A 121 -1.32 -17.53 14.23
N PRO A 122 -2.40 -18.35 14.20
CA PRO A 122 -3.79 -17.86 14.22
C PRO A 122 -4.11 -16.89 15.35
N ALA A 123 -3.52 -17.06 16.53
CA ALA A 123 -3.69 -16.16 17.66
C ALA A 123 -3.17 -14.73 17.35
N ALA A 124 -2.04 -14.61 16.64
CA ALA A 124 -1.50 -13.32 16.21
C ALA A 124 -2.31 -12.75 15.03
N GLN A 125 -2.80 -13.60 14.12
CA GLN A 125 -3.64 -13.19 12.98
C GLN A 125 -4.95 -12.54 13.44
N SER A 126 -5.55 -12.99 14.54
CA SER A 126 -6.82 -12.47 15.05
C SER A 126 -6.81 -10.98 15.43
N GLY A 127 -5.62 -10.41 15.67
CA GLY A 127 -5.42 -8.98 15.91
C GLY A 127 -5.53 -8.10 14.65
N PHE A 128 -5.58 -8.70 13.46
CA PHE A 128 -5.67 -7.98 12.18
C PHE A 128 -7.09 -8.04 11.60
N LEU A 129 -7.41 -7.11 10.68
CA LEU A 129 -8.68 -7.11 9.95
C LEU A 129 -8.84 -8.39 9.14
N ASP A 130 -9.99 -9.04 9.25
CA ASP A 130 -10.25 -10.35 8.65
C ASP A 130 -10.11 -10.33 7.12
N ALA A 131 -10.54 -9.24 6.48
CA ALA A 131 -10.40 -9.05 5.05
C ALA A 131 -8.93 -9.05 4.61
N SER A 132 -8.03 -8.42 5.41
CA SER A 132 -6.60 -8.38 5.12
C SER A 132 -5.91 -9.74 5.34
N ILE A 133 -6.31 -10.50 6.35
CA ILE A 133 -5.83 -11.88 6.55
C ILE A 133 -6.26 -12.78 5.38
N LYS A 134 -7.54 -12.70 4.98
CA LYS A 134 -8.05 -13.45 3.83
C LYS A 134 -7.33 -13.10 2.54
N ALA A 135 -7.01 -11.82 2.32
CA ALA A 135 -6.29 -11.37 1.13
C ALA A 135 -4.87 -11.94 1.06
N ASN A 136 -4.22 -12.18 2.21
CA ASN A 136 -2.88 -12.75 2.32
C ASN A 136 -2.84 -14.28 2.31
N SER A 137 -4.00 -14.95 2.22
CA SER A 137 -4.11 -16.40 2.28
C SER A 137 -4.39 -16.99 0.89
N TYR A 138 -3.65 -18.07 0.55
CA TYR A 138 -3.87 -18.85 -0.67
C TYR A 138 -3.55 -20.33 -0.42
N GLY A 139 -4.37 -21.25 -0.95
CA GLY A 139 -4.17 -22.70 -0.80
C GLY A 139 -4.12 -23.19 0.66
N GLY A 140 -4.78 -22.48 1.59
CA GLY A 140 -4.77 -22.83 3.01
C GLY A 140 -3.59 -22.28 3.80
N HIS A 141 -2.67 -21.54 3.17
CA HIS A 141 -1.47 -20.96 3.80
C HIS A 141 -1.52 -19.43 3.76
N ILE A 142 -0.80 -18.77 4.69
CA ILE A 142 -0.64 -17.33 4.73
C ILE A 142 0.76 -16.93 4.22
N TYR A 143 0.82 -15.90 3.36
CA TYR A 143 2.05 -15.50 2.64
C TYR A 143 2.51 -14.08 2.94
N GLY A 144 1.73 -13.31 3.69
CA GLY A 144 2.08 -11.95 4.07
C GLY A 144 1.46 -11.55 5.39
N VAL A 145 2.10 -10.58 6.07
CA VAL A 145 1.56 -9.94 7.27
C VAL A 145 1.03 -8.56 6.88
N PRO A 146 -0.25 -8.26 7.11
CA PRO A 146 -0.82 -6.98 6.72
C PRO A 146 -0.12 -5.80 7.41
N MET A 147 0.29 -4.81 6.62
CA MET A 147 0.96 -3.61 7.11
C MET A 147 -0.01 -2.44 7.27
N PHE A 148 -0.80 -2.18 6.25
CA PHE A 148 -1.90 -1.24 6.25
C PHE A 148 -2.96 -1.66 5.22
N VAL A 149 -4.17 -1.15 5.38
CA VAL A 149 -5.30 -1.39 4.49
C VAL A 149 -5.75 -0.10 3.84
N ASP A 150 -6.27 -0.21 2.65
CA ASP A 150 -6.79 0.90 1.88
C ASP A 150 -8.19 0.58 1.34
N ALA A 151 -9.00 1.62 1.17
CA ALA A 151 -10.24 1.57 0.42
C ALA A 151 -10.40 2.87 -0.37
N GLY A 152 -11.00 2.82 -1.55
CA GLY A 152 -11.32 4.01 -2.31
C GLY A 152 -12.31 4.89 -1.57
N MET A 153 -12.02 6.19 -1.45
CA MET A 153 -12.85 7.17 -0.74
C MET A 153 -13.03 8.43 -1.56
N LEU A 154 -14.14 9.13 -1.36
CA LEU A 154 -14.38 10.44 -1.93
C LEU A 154 -13.94 11.53 -0.95
N TYR A 155 -12.98 12.35 -1.37
CA TYR A 155 -12.61 13.61 -0.76
C TYR A 155 -13.32 14.74 -1.48
N TYR A 156 -13.75 15.76 -0.75
CA TYR A 156 -14.47 16.88 -1.33
C TYR A 156 -14.14 18.21 -0.66
N ARG A 157 -14.28 19.28 -1.38
CA ARG A 157 -14.13 20.65 -0.90
C ARG A 157 -15.37 21.08 -0.12
N LYS A 158 -15.39 20.82 1.20
CA LYS A 158 -16.53 21.17 2.07
C LYS A 158 -16.81 22.68 2.11
N ASP A 159 -15.77 23.51 1.94
CA ASP A 159 -15.92 24.96 1.83
C ASP A 159 -16.68 25.38 0.58
N LEU A 160 -16.43 24.76 -0.60
CA LEU A 160 -17.18 25.03 -1.81
C LEU A 160 -18.62 24.52 -1.72
N LEU A 161 -18.82 23.32 -1.18
CA LEU A 161 -20.18 22.80 -0.96
C LEU A 161 -20.97 23.72 -0.02
N ALA A 162 -20.38 24.13 1.10
CA ALA A 162 -21.01 25.06 2.04
C ALA A 162 -21.32 26.43 1.41
N LYS A 163 -20.40 27.00 0.62
CA LYS A 163 -20.59 28.27 -0.11
C LYS A 163 -21.84 28.26 -0.98
N TYR A 164 -22.14 27.13 -1.60
CA TYR A 164 -23.30 26.98 -2.48
C TYR A 164 -24.46 26.22 -1.85
N GLN A 165 -24.46 26.01 -0.54
CA GLN A 165 -25.52 25.32 0.23
C GLN A 165 -25.82 23.90 -0.32
N LEU A 166 -24.79 23.21 -0.79
CA LEU A 166 -24.85 21.84 -1.29
C LEU A 166 -24.47 20.83 -0.18
N ARG A 167 -25.14 19.69 -0.17
CA ARG A 167 -24.74 18.54 0.63
C ARG A 167 -23.70 17.72 -0.13
N PRO A 168 -22.85 16.92 0.57
CA PRO A 168 -22.03 15.92 -0.10
C PRO A 168 -22.90 15.00 -0.97
N PRO A 169 -22.43 14.61 -2.18
CA PRO A 169 -23.25 13.88 -3.14
C PRO A 169 -23.37 12.39 -2.76
N ASP A 170 -24.61 11.88 -2.70
CA ASP A 170 -24.87 10.45 -2.45
C ASP A 170 -24.75 9.60 -3.72
N THR A 171 -24.92 10.22 -4.90
CA THR A 171 -24.88 9.52 -6.19
C THR A 171 -23.87 10.13 -7.17
N TRP A 172 -23.33 9.28 -8.07
CA TRP A 172 -22.44 9.73 -9.12
C TRP A 172 -23.05 10.80 -10.04
N PRO A 173 -24.33 10.67 -10.49
CA PRO A 173 -24.96 11.75 -11.26
C PRO A 173 -25.12 13.06 -10.47
N GLU A 174 -25.34 12.99 -9.15
CA GLU A 174 -25.38 14.18 -8.29
C GLU A 174 -24.01 14.85 -8.21
N LEU A 175 -22.93 14.07 -8.01
CA LEU A 175 -21.56 14.56 -8.03
C LEU A 175 -21.25 15.33 -9.30
N VAL A 176 -21.62 14.78 -10.47
CA VAL A 176 -21.40 15.43 -11.76
C VAL A 176 -22.14 16.77 -11.84
N ARG A 177 -23.43 16.80 -11.49
CA ARG A 177 -24.23 18.06 -11.50
C ARG A 177 -23.65 19.11 -10.57
N GLN A 178 -23.24 18.71 -9.34
CA GLN A 178 -22.64 19.63 -8.37
C GLN A 178 -21.29 20.17 -8.87
N ALA A 179 -20.45 19.30 -9.44
CA ALA A 179 -19.16 19.67 -10.01
C ALA A 179 -19.32 20.71 -11.12
N GLN A 180 -20.20 20.46 -12.09
CA GLN A 180 -20.50 21.41 -13.18
C GLN A 180 -21.00 22.76 -12.66
N PHE A 181 -21.93 22.71 -11.71
CA PHE A 181 -22.48 23.93 -11.09
C PHE A 181 -21.36 24.73 -10.40
N ILE A 182 -20.54 24.13 -9.55
CA ILE A 182 -19.46 24.81 -8.84
C ILE A 182 -18.45 25.39 -9.82
N ILE A 183 -18.00 24.64 -10.82
CA ILE A 183 -17.06 25.13 -11.83
C ILE A 183 -17.64 26.37 -12.55
N SER A 184 -18.91 26.34 -12.92
CA SER A 184 -19.57 27.44 -13.59
C SER A 184 -19.66 28.72 -12.73
N GLN A 185 -19.81 28.58 -11.42
CA GLN A 185 -19.89 29.69 -10.47
C GLN A 185 -18.52 30.25 -10.08
N GLU A 186 -17.52 29.37 -9.86
CA GLU A 186 -16.16 29.80 -9.45
C GLU A 186 -15.43 30.50 -10.61
N ARG A 187 -15.69 30.12 -11.85
CA ARG A 187 -15.08 30.71 -13.07
C ARG A 187 -13.54 30.66 -13.02
N ASP A 188 -12.97 29.73 -12.24
CA ASP A 188 -11.54 29.48 -12.20
C ASP A 188 -11.18 28.48 -13.30
N PRO A 189 -10.37 28.88 -14.32
CA PRO A 189 -10.01 28.00 -15.44
C PRO A 189 -9.14 26.80 -15.02
N TYR A 190 -8.60 26.83 -13.80
CA TYR A 190 -7.79 25.75 -13.26
C TYR A 190 -8.57 24.78 -12.36
N LEU A 191 -9.83 25.12 -12.01
CA LEU A 191 -10.66 24.26 -11.18
C LEU A 191 -11.32 23.19 -12.04
N THR A 192 -11.13 21.93 -11.67
CA THR A 192 -11.79 20.77 -12.27
C THR A 192 -12.79 20.15 -11.29
N GLY A 193 -13.80 19.45 -11.80
CA GLY A 193 -14.83 18.85 -10.97
C GLY A 193 -14.35 17.58 -10.25
N TYR A 194 -13.51 16.77 -10.92
CA TYR A 194 -13.10 15.47 -10.42
C TYR A 194 -11.64 15.18 -10.71
N SER A 195 -10.98 14.53 -9.75
CA SER A 195 -9.59 14.09 -9.82
C SER A 195 -9.48 12.66 -9.28
N ALA A 196 -8.81 11.78 -10.01
CA ALA A 196 -8.61 10.37 -9.68
C ALA A 196 -7.43 9.77 -10.45
N GLN A 197 -7.20 8.46 -10.31
CA GLN A 197 -6.10 7.71 -10.91
C GLN A 197 -6.59 7.01 -12.20
N PHE A 198 -6.45 7.67 -13.37
CA PHE A 198 -6.94 7.14 -14.65
C PHE A 198 -5.84 6.87 -15.70
N LYS A 199 -4.56 6.96 -15.32
CA LYS A 199 -3.47 6.42 -16.15
C LYS A 199 -3.67 4.91 -16.32
N GLN A 200 -3.18 4.35 -17.43
CA GLN A 200 -3.22 2.90 -17.67
C GLN A 200 -2.23 2.17 -16.74
N TYR A 201 -2.70 1.73 -15.59
CA TYR A 201 -2.01 0.91 -14.58
C TYR A 201 -3.05 0.31 -13.62
N GLU A 202 -2.64 -0.39 -12.57
CA GLU A 202 -3.54 -1.07 -11.62
C GLU A 202 -4.56 -0.12 -10.94
N GLY A 203 -4.18 1.13 -10.65
CA GLY A 203 -5.10 2.12 -10.06
C GLY A 203 -6.31 2.44 -10.95
N LEU A 204 -6.17 2.37 -12.28
CA LEU A 204 -7.32 2.49 -13.19
C LEU A 204 -8.31 1.34 -12.99
N VAL A 205 -7.81 0.12 -12.82
CA VAL A 205 -8.68 -1.06 -12.57
C VAL A 205 -9.45 -0.87 -11.26
N CYS A 206 -8.79 -0.37 -10.20
CA CYS A 206 -9.44 -0.06 -8.93
C CYS A 206 -10.57 0.95 -9.10
N ASN A 207 -10.30 2.09 -9.75
CA ASN A 207 -11.30 3.13 -9.97
C ASN A 207 -12.47 2.64 -10.81
N MET A 208 -12.21 1.94 -11.92
CA MET A 208 -13.28 1.42 -12.79
C MET A 208 -14.11 0.34 -12.11
N MET A 209 -13.50 -0.49 -11.26
CA MET A 209 -14.20 -1.48 -10.45
C MET A 209 -15.21 -0.81 -9.51
N GLU A 210 -14.86 0.31 -8.88
CA GLU A 210 -15.74 1.08 -8.00
C GLU A 210 -16.98 1.60 -8.73
N PHE A 211 -16.83 2.16 -9.93
CA PHE A 211 -17.96 2.59 -10.76
C PHE A 211 -18.82 1.39 -11.20
N ILE A 212 -18.21 0.29 -11.63
CA ILE A 212 -18.94 -0.89 -12.11
C ILE A 212 -19.74 -1.54 -10.97
N LEU A 213 -19.12 -1.76 -9.82
CA LEU A 213 -19.77 -2.39 -8.68
C LEU A 213 -20.87 -1.52 -8.11
N SER A 214 -20.65 -0.20 -8.00
CA SER A 214 -21.67 0.75 -7.53
C SER A 214 -22.80 1.00 -8.53
N ASN A 215 -22.74 0.42 -9.74
CA ASN A 215 -23.83 0.32 -10.71
C ASN A 215 -24.52 -1.05 -10.69
N GLY A 216 -24.12 -1.95 -9.80
CA GLY A 216 -24.64 -3.33 -9.73
C GLY A 216 -24.05 -4.27 -10.80
N GLY A 217 -22.94 -3.86 -11.44
CA GLY A 217 -22.15 -4.71 -12.34
C GLY A 217 -21.07 -5.50 -11.62
N ALA A 218 -20.27 -6.24 -12.36
CA ALA A 218 -19.13 -7.00 -11.87
C ALA A 218 -18.01 -7.04 -12.93
N LEU A 219 -16.77 -7.32 -12.51
CA LEU A 219 -15.67 -7.57 -13.44
C LEU A 219 -15.70 -9.03 -13.95
N TRP A 220 -16.08 -9.96 -13.08
CA TRP A 220 -16.22 -11.37 -13.41
C TRP A 220 -17.22 -12.07 -12.47
N ASP A 221 -17.62 -13.29 -12.85
CA ASP A 221 -18.38 -14.24 -12.02
C ASP A 221 -17.38 -15.25 -11.43
N GLU A 222 -17.17 -15.18 -10.09
CA GLU A 222 -16.22 -16.07 -9.39
C GLU A 222 -16.65 -17.53 -9.42
N GLN A 223 -17.96 -17.80 -9.41
CA GLN A 223 -18.48 -19.17 -9.39
C GLN A 223 -18.32 -19.84 -10.74
N ARG A 224 -18.62 -19.11 -11.81
CA ARG A 224 -18.54 -19.60 -13.18
C ARG A 224 -17.15 -19.45 -13.79
N LEU A 225 -16.26 -18.70 -13.16
CA LEU A 225 -14.97 -18.30 -13.73
C LEU A 225 -15.14 -17.70 -15.13
N LYS A 226 -16.00 -16.70 -15.24
CA LYS A 226 -16.33 -16.00 -16.49
C LYS A 226 -16.25 -14.50 -16.33
N SER A 227 -15.83 -13.82 -17.37
CA SER A 227 -15.85 -12.36 -17.43
C SER A 227 -17.28 -11.81 -17.38
N ALA A 228 -17.48 -10.70 -16.68
CA ALA A 228 -18.73 -9.95 -16.59
C ALA A 228 -18.62 -8.51 -17.10
N VAL A 229 -17.45 -8.08 -17.61
CA VAL A 229 -17.22 -6.69 -18.06
C VAL A 229 -18.06 -6.27 -19.27
N HIS A 230 -18.61 -7.22 -20.01
CA HIS A 230 -19.49 -7.01 -21.17
C HIS A 230 -20.97 -6.98 -20.80
N THR A 231 -21.33 -7.05 -19.52
CA THR A 231 -22.73 -6.92 -19.09
C THR A 231 -23.22 -5.49 -19.24
N ALA A 232 -24.53 -5.33 -19.40
CA ALA A 232 -25.12 -4.00 -19.58
C ALA A 232 -24.73 -3.02 -18.48
N LYS A 233 -24.77 -3.47 -17.20
CA LYS A 233 -24.43 -2.66 -16.03
C LYS A 233 -22.95 -2.26 -16.00
N ALA A 234 -22.04 -3.15 -16.38
CA ALA A 234 -20.63 -2.83 -16.47
C ALA A 234 -20.35 -1.80 -17.58
N MET A 235 -20.90 -2.00 -18.78
CA MET A 235 -20.74 -1.09 -19.91
C MET A 235 -21.38 0.28 -19.67
N GLU A 236 -22.52 0.34 -18.96
CA GLU A 236 -23.18 1.59 -18.56
C GLU A 236 -22.26 2.43 -17.66
N ALA A 237 -21.61 1.80 -16.66
CA ALA A 237 -20.66 2.46 -15.79
C ALA A 237 -19.43 2.99 -16.57
N VAL A 238 -18.91 2.22 -17.54
CA VAL A 238 -17.78 2.65 -18.38
C VAL A 238 -18.15 3.84 -19.25
N ARG A 239 -19.37 3.83 -19.85
CA ARG A 239 -19.89 5.00 -20.61
C ARG A 239 -19.99 6.24 -19.73
N PHE A 240 -20.55 6.09 -18.53
CA PHE A 240 -20.66 7.19 -17.56
C PHE A 240 -19.28 7.78 -17.22
N VAL A 241 -18.28 6.94 -16.97
CA VAL A 241 -16.92 7.43 -16.69
C VAL A 241 -16.34 8.18 -17.89
N ARG A 242 -16.50 7.67 -19.11
CA ARG A 242 -16.03 8.34 -20.32
C ARG A 242 -16.73 9.69 -20.53
N ASP A 243 -18.06 9.68 -20.51
CA ASP A 243 -18.87 10.81 -20.99
C ASP A 243 -19.08 11.86 -19.90
N ASP A 244 -19.42 11.44 -18.65
CA ASP A 244 -19.80 12.36 -17.59
C ASP A 244 -18.60 12.74 -16.69
N ILE A 245 -17.66 11.81 -16.45
CA ILE A 245 -16.49 12.12 -15.62
C ILE A 245 -15.36 12.70 -16.47
N VAL A 246 -14.81 11.91 -17.42
CA VAL A 246 -13.58 12.30 -18.15
C VAL A 246 -13.82 13.49 -19.06
N ARG A 247 -14.93 13.50 -19.81
CA ARG A 247 -15.21 14.54 -20.82
C ARG A 247 -15.85 15.80 -20.26
N LEU A 248 -16.67 15.66 -19.22
CA LEU A 248 -17.55 16.75 -18.77
C LEU A 248 -17.00 17.50 -17.56
N ILE A 249 -16.41 16.82 -16.57
CA ILE A 249 -16.00 17.45 -15.30
C ILE A 249 -14.52 17.28 -14.94
N ALA A 250 -13.78 16.39 -15.59
CA ALA A 250 -12.36 16.25 -15.33
C ALA A 250 -11.50 17.13 -16.25
N ASN A 251 -10.26 17.40 -15.83
CA ASN A 251 -9.30 18.04 -16.72
C ASN A 251 -8.73 17.01 -17.71
N ARG A 252 -8.16 17.50 -18.83
CA ARG A 252 -7.59 16.65 -19.89
C ARG A 252 -6.40 15.79 -19.44
N GLY A 253 -5.74 16.16 -18.34
CA GLY A 253 -4.59 15.42 -17.80
C GLY A 253 -4.97 14.18 -17.00
N ILE A 254 -6.24 13.97 -16.65
CA ILE A 254 -6.69 12.88 -15.77
C ILE A 254 -6.23 11.50 -16.26
N LEU A 255 -6.14 11.29 -17.57
CA LEU A 255 -5.71 10.04 -18.20
C LEU A 255 -4.20 9.74 -18.02
N ALA A 256 -3.44 10.68 -17.47
CA ALA A 256 -2.03 10.51 -17.14
C ALA A 256 -1.76 10.46 -15.63
N TYR A 257 -2.80 10.61 -14.79
CA TYR A 257 -2.63 10.71 -13.34
C TYR A 257 -2.61 9.35 -12.66
N GLN A 258 -1.62 9.21 -11.80
CA GLN A 258 -1.55 8.23 -10.72
C GLN A 258 -1.91 8.93 -9.39
N GLU A 259 -1.56 8.33 -8.26
CA GLU A 259 -1.86 8.85 -6.92
C GLU A 259 -1.24 10.24 -6.70
N SER A 260 0.04 10.41 -7.04
CA SER A 260 0.79 11.64 -6.77
C SER A 260 0.24 12.85 -7.55
N GLU A 261 -0.03 12.70 -8.85
CA GLU A 261 -0.51 13.79 -9.70
C GLU A 261 -1.94 14.18 -9.33
N SER A 262 -2.81 13.19 -9.09
CA SER A 262 -4.20 13.43 -8.71
C SER A 262 -4.32 14.08 -7.33
N LEU A 263 -3.50 13.67 -6.37
CA LEU A 263 -3.43 14.27 -5.04
C LEU A 263 -2.88 15.70 -5.09
N ALA A 264 -1.80 15.92 -5.86
CA ALA A 264 -1.22 17.25 -6.03
C ALA A 264 -2.25 18.25 -6.60
N LEU A 265 -3.06 17.82 -7.57
CA LEU A 265 -4.14 18.65 -8.10
C LEU A 265 -5.14 19.06 -7.02
N PHE A 266 -5.56 18.10 -6.18
CA PHE A 266 -6.50 18.33 -5.09
C PHE A 266 -5.92 19.22 -3.99
N THR A 267 -4.70 18.93 -3.52
CA THR A 267 -4.03 19.72 -2.48
C THR A 267 -3.72 21.14 -2.92
N GLN A 268 -3.54 21.39 -4.23
CA GLN A 268 -3.43 22.74 -4.79
C GLN A 268 -4.77 23.48 -4.90
N GLY A 269 -5.89 22.87 -4.49
CA GLY A 269 -7.22 23.45 -4.53
C GLY A 269 -7.86 23.45 -5.91
N ARG A 270 -7.34 22.66 -6.85
CA ARG A 270 -7.75 22.64 -8.27
C ARG A 270 -8.74 21.52 -8.60
N ALA A 271 -9.30 20.83 -7.62
CA ALA A 271 -10.39 19.88 -7.81
C ALA A 271 -11.45 20.03 -6.74
N VAL A 272 -12.73 19.90 -7.13
CA VAL A 272 -13.89 19.94 -6.21
C VAL A 272 -14.00 18.60 -5.47
N PHE A 273 -13.94 17.52 -6.22
CA PHE A 273 -13.99 16.15 -5.75
C PHE A 273 -12.72 15.38 -6.13
N HIS A 274 -12.31 14.48 -5.23
CA HIS A 274 -11.10 13.70 -5.43
C HIS A 274 -11.29 12.27 -4.90
N ARG A 275 -11.02 11.27 -5.74
CA ARG A 275 -10.95 9.89 -5.29
C ARG A 275 -9.51 9.56 -4.89
N ASN A 276 -9.31 9.06 -3.68
CA ASN A 276 -8.01 8.54 -3.27
C ASN A 276 -8.17 7.55 -2.11
N TRP A 277 -7.03 7.05 -1.65
CA TRP A 277 -6.86 6.16 -0.52
C TRP A 277 -6.85 6.95 0.82
N PRO A 278 -6.95 6.28 2.00
CA PRO A 278 -7.05 6.96 3.31
C PRO A 278 -5.96 8.00 3.60
N TYR A 279 -4.72 7.75 3.16
CA TYR A 279 -3.59 8.64 3.41
C TYR A 279 -3.75 10.07 2.85
N ALA A 280 -4.62 10.24 1.85
CA ALA A 280 -4.88 11.54 1.25
C ALA A 280 -5.47 12.56 2.23
N TRP A 281 -6.09 12.10 3.32
CA TRP A 281 -6.59 12.98 4.38
C TRP A 281 -5.47 13.79 5.04
N GLU A 282 -4.41 13.12 5.50
CA GLU A 282 -3.29 13.80 6.14
C GLU A 282 -2.57 14.72 5.15
N ALA A 283 -2.31 14.23 3.93
CA ALA A 283 -1.66 15.03 2.90
C ALA A 283 -2.47 16.29 2.53
N ALA A 284 -3.80 16.19 2.46
CA ALA A 284 -4.65 17.32 2.12
C ALA A 284 -4.88 18.28 3.31
N ASN A 285 -4.65 17.86 4.55
CA ASN A 285 -4.71 18.72 5.74
C ASN A 285 -3.34 19.21 6.23
N ASP A 286 -2.25 18.88 5.55
CA ASP A 286 -0.92 19.44 5.85
C ASP A 286 -0.88 20.93 5.47
N ALA A 287 -0.96 21.80 6.49
CA ALA A 287 -0.99 23.26 6.31
C ALA A 287 0.29 23.80 5.62
N GLY A 288 1.42 23.07 5.67
CA GLY A 288 2.67 23.47 5.02
C GLY A 288 2.69 23.19 3.51
N GLN A 289 1.86 22.27 3.02
CA GLN A 289 1.93 21.78 1.63
C GLN A 289 0.57 21.86 0.89
N SER A 290 -0.55 21.98 1.60
CA SER A 290 -1.89 21.95 1.03
C SER A 290 -2.61 23.30 1.16
N LYS A 291 -3.16 23.78 0.05
CA LYS A 291 -4.03 24.99 0.01
C LYS A 291 -5.46 24.71 0.49
N VAL A 292 -5.80 23.44 0.69
CA VAL A 292 -7.14 22.99 1.11
C VAL A 292 -7.17 22.47 2.55
N ALA A 293 -6.08 22.66 3.32
CA ALA A 293 -6.02 22.28 4.72
C ALA A 293 -7.20 22.86 5.52
N GLY A 294 -7.90 22.00 6.27
CA GLY A 294 -9.11 22.36 7.03
C GLY A 294 -10.38 22.57 6.19
N LYS A 295 -10.31 22.54 4.85
CA LYS A 295 -11.42 22.81 3.91
C LYS A 295 -12.00 21.55 3.28
N ILE A 296 -11.56 20.37 3.66
CA ILE A 296 -11.98 19.11 3.05
C ILE A 296 -12.90 18.30 3.94
N GLY A 297 -13.71 17.45 3.32
CA GLY A 297 -14.41 16.34 3.92
C GLY A 297 -14.04 15.04 3.23
N VAL A 298 -14.36 13.91 3.87
CA VAL A 298 -14.20 12.56 3.33
C VAL A 298 -15.47 11.75 3.59
N MET A 299 -15.82 10.89 2.63
CA MET A 299 -16.99 10.02 2.71
C MET A 299 -16.80 8.75 1.87
N PRO A 300 -17.65 7.72 2.01
CA PRO A 300 -17.72 6.63 1.04
C PRO A 300 -17.94 7.15 -0.38
N LEU A 301 -17.49 6.37 -1.38
CA LEU A 301 -17.73 6.71 -2.79
C LEU A 301 -19.24 6.74 -3.07
N PRO A 302 -19.72 7.63 -3.95
CA PRO A 302 -21.11 7.63 -4.38
C PRO A 302 -21.52 6.32 -5.05
N ALA A 303 -22.83 6.08 -5.14
CA ALA A 303 -23.40 4.98 -5.90
C ALA A 303 -24.21 5.49 -7.10
N PHE A 304 -24.56 4.61 -8.02
CA PHE A 304 -25.64 4.91 -8.95
C PHE A 304 -27.00 4.82 -8.25
N SER A 305 -28.01 5.49 -8.80
CA SER A 305 -29.34 5.56 -8.16
C SER A 305 -29.91 4.17 -7.88
N GLY A 306 -30.35 3.94 -6.64
CA GLY A 306 -30.89 2.65 -6.19
C GLY A 306 -29.84 1.57 -5.96
N GLN A 307 -28.56 1.87 -6.02
CA GLN A 307 -27.45 0.96 -5.77
C GLN A 307 -26.71 1.34 -4.46
N LYS A 308 -25.74 0.50 -4.07
CA LYS A 308 -24.91 0.72 -2.88
C LYS A 308 -23.53 1.25 -3.29
N SER A 309 -22.94 2.06 -2.40
CA SER A 309 -21.54 2.42 -2.50
C SER A 309 -20.65 1.19 -2.61
N ALA A 310 -19.60 1.27 -3.40
CA ALA A 310 -18.58 0.25 -3.53
C ALA A 310 -17.19 0.88 -3.49
N ALA A 311 -16.30 0.29 -2.73
CA ALA A 311 -14.89 0.66 -2.65
C ALA A 311 -14.03 -0.56 -2.96
N THR A 312 -12.95 -0.36 -3.69
CA THR A 312 -11.95 -1.41 -3.91
C THR A 312 -11.08 -1.57 -2.66
N LEU A 313 -10.96 -2.81 -2.16
CA LEU A 313 -9.99 -3.14 -1.12
C LEU A 313 -8.58 -3.02 -1.68
N GLY A 314 -7.79 -2.17 -1.07
CA GLY A 314 -6.37 -2.02 -1.27
C GLY A 314 -5.59 -2.38 -0.01
N GLY A 315 -4.30 -2.13 -0.05
CA GLY A 315 -3.41 -2.34 1.09
C GLY A 315 -2.15 -3.09 0.72
N TRP A 316 -1.18 -3.01 1.63
CA TRP A 316 0.14 -3.59 1.42
C TRP A 316 0.54 -4.44 2.60
N GLN A 317 1.21 -5.54 2.30
CA GLN A 317 1.66 -6.53 3.23
C GLN A 317 3.18 -6.64 3.18
N LEU A 318 3.77 -7.18 4.24
CA LEU A 318 5.16 -7.60 4.23
C LEU A 318 5.22 -9.11 3.98
N ALA A 319 5.99 -9.50 2.97
CA ALA A 319 6.28 -10.87 2.63
C ALA A 319 7.77 -11.17 2.80
N ILE A 320 8.10 -12.42 3.07
CA ILE A 320 9.47 -12.92 3.12
C ILE A 320 9.74 -13.67 1.81
N SER A 321 10.88 -13.37 1.19
CA SER A 321 11.32 -14.09 0.01
C SER A 321 11.59 -15.56 0.33
N ARG A 322 11.11 -16.47 -0.51
CA ARG A 322 11.44 -17.91 -0.41
C ARG A 322 12.95 -18.17 -0.51
N PHE A 323 13.68 -17.24 -1.13
CA PHE A 323 15.11 -17.35 -1.41
C PHE A 323 15.98 -16.63 -0.37
N SER A 324 15.39 -15.98 0.63
CA SER A 324 16.11 -15.34 1.73
C SER A 324 17.07 -16.31 2.44
N ARG A 325 18.27 -15.83 2.72
CA ARG A 325 19.26 -16.55 3.55
C ARG A 325 19.01 -16.39 5.04
N HIS A 326 18.15 -15.44 5.43
CA HIS A 326 17.90 -15.04 6.81
C HIS A 326 16.41 -15.07 7.18
N PRO A 327 15.65 -16.18 6.91
CA PRO A 327 14.20 -16.18 7.06
C PRO A 327 13.71 -15.94 8.51
N GLN A 328 14.51 -16.33 9.52
CA GLN A 328 14.17 -16.07 10.92
C GLN A 328 14.33 -14.58 11.26
N LEU A 329 15.44 -13.97 10.87
CA LEU A 329 15.69 -12.53 11.07
C LEU A 329 14.68 -11.69 10.24
N ALA A 330 14.36 -12.11 9.02
CA ALA A 330 13.33 -11.50 8.21
C ALA A 330 11.97 -11.51 8.92
N TRP A 331 11.63 -12.61 9.60
CA TRP A 331 10.41 -12.68 10.41
C TRP A 331 10.44 -11.70 11.60
N GLU A 332 11.54 -11.62 12.34
CA GLU A 332 11.68 -10.66 13.45
C GLU A 332 11.48 -9.22 12.97
N PHE A 333 12.04 -8.88 11.82
CA PHE A 333 11.83 -7.58 11.20
C PHE A 333 10.38 -7.37 10.76
N VAL A 334 9.74 -8.35 10.11
CA VAL A 334 8.31 -8.28 9.71
C VAL A 334 7.43 -8.10 10.94
N GLN A 335 7.69 -8.84 12.02
CA GLN A 335 6.94 -8.74 13.27
C GLN A 335 7.09 -7.36 13.91
N PHE A 336 8.28 -6.79 13.92
CA PHE A 336 8.54 -5.43 14.41
C PHE A 336 7.81 -4.38 13.56
N MET A 337 7.95 -4.49 12.24
CA MET A 337 7.30 -3.55 11.29
C MET A 337 5.78 -3.59 11.38
N THR A 338 5.17 -4.74 11.66
CA THR A 338 3.71 -4.93 11.72
C THR A 338 3.14 -4.92 13.15
N SER A 339 3.97 -4.56 14.15
CA SER A 339 3.53 -4.39 15.53
C SER A 339 2.48 -3.26 15.67
N SER A 340 1.70 -3.29 16.75
CA SER A 340 0.71 -2.24 17.04
C SER A 340 1.38 -0.87 17.15
N GLU A 341 2.52 -0.78 17.85
CA GLU A 341 3.27 0.46 18.00
C GLU A 341 3.76 1.02 16.65
N THR A 342 4.35 0.18 15.82
CA THR A 342 4.85 0.61 14.50
C THR A 342 3.71 1.05 13.58
N GLN A 343 2.61 0.27 13.50
CA GLN A 343 1.46 0.67 12.68
C GLN A 343 0.80 1.95 13.21
N LYS A 344 0.74 2.14 14.54
CA LYS A 344 0.27 3.40 15.14
C LYS A 344 1.14 4.58 14.71
N ARG A 345 2.48 4.47 14.78
CA ARG A 345 3.41 5.52 14.33
C ARG A 345 3.19 5.87 12.86
N ILE A 346 3.02 4.87 12.00
CA ILE A 346 2.76 5.06 10.57
C ILE A 346 1.42 5.77 10.37
N ALA A 347 0.34 5.31 11.02
CA ALA A 347 -0.97 5.94 10.94
C ALA A 347 -0.94 7.42 11.34
N LEU A 348 -0.31 7.73 12.48
CA LEU A 348 -0.18 9.10 13.00
C LEU A 348 0.68 10.03 12.12
N ARG A 349 1.63 9.48 11.36
CA ARG A 349 2.57 10.26 10.54
C ARG A 349 2.14 10.38 9.08
N THR A 350 1.38 9.42 8.58
CA THR A 350 1.08 9.32 7.14
C THR A 350 -0.40 9.23 6.82
N GLY A 351 -1.27 9.08 7.83
CA GLY A 351 -2.71 8.87 7.63
C GLY A 351 -3.07 7.52 6.99
N ARG A 352 -2.12 6.57 6.90
CA ARG A 352 -2.41 5.22 6.41
C ARG A 352 -3.23 4.45 7.43
N ALA A 353 -4.32 3.83 6.97
CA ALA A 353 -5.19 3.08 7.85
C ALA A 353 -4.50 1.79 8.32
N PRO A 354 -4.36 1.57 9.62
CA PRO A 354 -3.68 0.39 10.14
C PRO A 354 -4.44 -0.89 9.79
N ALA A 355 -3.71 -2.00 9.61
CA ALA A 355 -4.33 -3.30 9.42
C ALA A 355 -4.76 -3.96 10.74
N ARG A 356 -4.34 -3.42 11.89
CA ARG A 356 -4.65 -3.95 13.22
C ARG A 356 -5.95 -3.38 13.78
N LYS A 357 -6.82 -4.27 14.30
CA LYS A 357 -8.14 -3.93 14.85
C LYS A 357 -8.08 -3.02 16.08
N ASP A 358 -7.12 -3.27 16.97
CA ASP A 358 -6.94 -2.52 18.21
C ASP A 358 -6.71 -1.02 17.99
N LEU A 359 -6.08 -0.65 16.88
CA LEU A 359 -5.75 0.73 16.55
C LEU A 359 -6.94 1.60 16.14
N TYR A 360 -8.06 1.02 15.75
CA TYR A 360 -9.28 1.77 15.44
C TYR A 360 -10.02 2.29 16.68
N HIS A 361 -9.59 1.85 17.86
CA HIS A 361 -10.06 2.33 19.16
C HIS A 361 -9.00 3.10 19.94
N ASP A 362 -7.82 3.34 19.33
CA ASP A 362 -6.73 4.07 19.97
C ASP A 362 -7.07 5.57 20.12
N PRO A 363 -7.08 6.12 21.36
CA PRO A 363 -7.50 7.49 21.60
C PRO A 363 -6.63 8.54 20.91
N GLU A 364 -5.34 8.29 20.73
CA GLU A 364 -4.41 9.23 20.10
C GLU A 364 -4.65 9.26 18.58
N ILE A 365 -4.86 8.10 17.96
CA ILE A 365 -5.23 8.01 16.54
C ILE A 365 -6.56 8.73 16.32
N LEU A 366 -7.60 8.45 17.11
CA LEU A 366 -8.92 9.07 16.94
C LEU A 366 -8.91 10.57 17.19
N LYS A 367 -8.08 11.04 18.11
CA LYS A 367 -7.90 12.48 18.35
C LYS A 367 -7.26 13.19 17.14
N ARG A 368 -6.23 12.59 16.52
CA ARG A 368 -5.51 13.17 15.39
C ARG A 368 -6.25 12.99 14.07
N SER A 369 -6.84 11.84 13.87
CA SER A 369 -7.45 11.39 12.61
C SER A 369 -8.88 10.85 12.88
N PRO A 370 -9.82 11.70 13.33
CA PRO A 370 -11.18 11.27 13.69
C PRO A 370 -11.93 10.61 12.54
N GLN A 371 -11.55 10.88 11.30
CA GLN A 371 -12.09 10.23 10.11
C GLN A 371 -11.86 8.72 10.07
N PHE A 372 -10.88 8.17 10.79
CA PHE A 372 -10.68 6.71 10.81
C PHE A 372 -11.89 5.97 11.35
N GLN A 373 -12.66 6.55 12.25
CA GLN A 373 -13.89 5.93 12.73
C GLN A 373 -14.94 5.82 11.62
N SER A 374 -15.13 6.87 10.82
CA SER A 374 -16.06 6.83 9.68
C SER A 374 -15.52 6.02 8.49
N GLN A 375 -14.21 5.96 8.33
CA GLN A 375 -13.56 5.18 7.28
C GLN A 375 -13.54 3.68 7.58
N PHE A 376 -13.60 3.28 8.85
CA PHE A 376 -13.55 1.89 9.28
C PHE A 376 -14.65 1.04 8.61
N GLU A 377 -15.87 1.55 8.53
CA GLU A 377 -16.96 0.86 7.84
C GLU A 377 -16.63 0.64 6.35
N THR A 378 -16.15 1.68 5.66
CA THR A 378 -15.74 1.57 4.25
C THR A 378 -14.62 0.54 4.07
N LEU A 379 -13.63 0.54 4.97
CA LEU A 379 -12.50 -0.41 4.93
C LEU A 379 -12.96 -1.86 5.15
N THR A 380 -13.92 -2.09 6.05
CA THR A 380 -14.44 -3.44 6.35
C THR A 380 -15.36 -3.98 5.26
N LEU A 381 -16.06 -3.09 4.55
CA LEU A 381 -17.00 -3.43 3.47
C LEU A 381 -16.34 -3.36 2.07
N ALA A 382 -15.07 -2.94 1.98
CA ALA A 382 -14.37 -2.85 0.71
C ALA A 382 -14.29 -4.20 0.00
N THR A 383 -14.55 -4.18 -1.29
CA THR A 383 -14.58 -5.37 -2.13
C THR A 383 -13.17 -5.74 -2.59
N PRO A 384 -12.70 -6.94 -2.28
CA PRO A 384 -11.39 -7.39 -2.77
C PRO A 384 -11.43 -7.58 -4.28
N ARG A 385 -10.30 -7.29 -4.93
CA ARG A 385 -10.03 -7.76 -6.27
C ARG A 385 -9.85 -9.28 -6.25
N PRO A 386 -10.01 -9.94 -7.40
CA PRO A 386 -9.97 -11.40 -7.48
C PRO A 386 -8.66 -12.04 -6.97
N ARG A 387 -8.77 -12.99 -6.05
CA ARG A 387 -7.63 -13.72 -5.46
C ARG A 387 -7.29 -14.95 -6.30
N THR A 388 -6.50 -14.74 -7.34
CA THR A 388 -6.13 -15.80 -8.30
C THR A 388 -4.69 -15.65 -8.76
N PRO A 389 -3.95 -16.73 -9.03
CA PRO A 389 -2.61 -16.66 -9.59
C PRO A 389 -2.52 -15.98 -10.96
N VAL A 390 -3.64 -15.89 -11.67
CA VAL A 390 -3.74 -15.24 -12.99
C VAL A 390 -4.27 -13.81 -12.92
N TYR A 391 -4.27 -13.18 -11.75
CA TYR A 391 -4.81 -11.82 -11.61
C TYR A 391 -4.07 -10.81 -12.50
N LEU A 392 -2.75 -10.85 -12.56
CA LEU A 392 -1.98 -9.88 -13.36
C LEU A 392 -2.32 -9.90 -14.85
N PRO A 393 -2.38 -11.06 -15.55
CA PRO A 393 -2.92 -11.11 -16.91
C PRO A 393 -4.32 -10.52 -17.05
N LEU A 394 -5.23 -10.79 -16.09
CA LEU A 394 -6.58 -10.21 -16.10
C LEU A 394 -6.54 -8.69 -15.94
N SER A 395 -5.76 -8.19 -14.99
CA SER A 395 -5.57 -6.75 -14.77
C SER A 395 -5.03 -6.06 -16.04
N ASN A 396 -4.03 -6.64 -16.71
CA ASN A 396 -3.48 -6.09 -17.94
C ASN A 396 -4.52 -6.00 -19.08
N ILE A 397 -5.43 -6.95 -19.19
CA ILE A 397 -6.56 -6.89 -20.12
C ILE A 397 -7.50 -5.74 -19.73
N LEU A 398 -7.87 -5.67 -18.45
CA LEU A 398 -8.76 -4.62 -17.93
C LEU A 398 -8.16 -3.21 -18.10
N GLN A 399 -6.87 -3.04 -17.81
CA GLN A 399 -6.16 -1.77 -17.99
C GLN A 399 -6.24 -1.28 -19.44
N ARG A 400 -5.97 -2.14 -20.41
CA ARG A 400 -6.10 -1.81 -21.87
C ARG A 400 -7.53 -1.50 -22.25
N TYR A 401 -8.48 -2.32 -21.82
CA TYR A 401 -9.89 -2.11 -22.08
C TYR A 401 -10.37 -0.75 -21.56
N PHE A 402 -10.18 -0.49 -20.27
CA PHE A 402 -10.66 0.74 -19.65
C PHE A 402 -9.96 1.97 -20.21
N SER A 403 -8.63 1.94 -20.35
CA SER A 403 -7.88 3.05 -20.94
C SER A 403 -8.39 3.39 -22.35
N SER A 404 -8.55 2.40 -23.23
CA SER A 404 -9.08 2.62 -24.58
C SER A 404 -10.52 3.11 -24.57
N ALA A 405 -11.37 2.57 -23.69
CA ALA A 405 -12.77 2.90 -23.61
C ALA A 405 -13.02 4.35 -23.15
N ILE A 406 -12.21 4.85 -22.19
CA ILE A 406 -12.44 6.20 -21.61
C ILE A 406 -11.61 7.30 -22.29
N ALA A 407 -10.51 6.98 -22.97
CA ALA A 407 -9.66 7.96 -23.63
C ALA A 407 -10.21 8.41 -24.98
N ILE A 408 -10.87 7.51 -25.72
CA ILE A 408 -11.37 7.75 -27.07
C ILE A 408 -12.86 8.11 -27.01
N ALA A 409 -13.20 9.31 -27.46
CA ALA A 409 -14.56 9.86 -27.35
C ALA A 409 -15.64 8.97 -27.99
N ASP A 410 -15.35 8.43 -29.17
CA ASP A 410 -16.29 7.66 -29.97
C ASP A 410 -15.92 6.15 -29.96
N SER A 411 -15.24 5.69 -28.89
CA SER A 411 -14.90 4.28 -28.74
C SER A 411 -16.16 3.40 -28.74
N ASN A 412 -16.11 2.29 -29.47
CA ASN A 412 -17.16 1.27 -29.40
C ASN A 412 -16.97 0.45 -28.10
N ILE A 413 -17.55 0.94 -27.00
CA ILE A 413 -17.43 0.28 -25.69
C ILE A 413 -17.93 -1.15 -25.72
N GLU A 414 -18.98 -1.45 -26.49
CA GLU A 414 -19.51 -2.82 -26.58
C GLU A 414 -18.50 -3.78 -27.22
N GLU A 415 -17.88 -3.37 -28.30
CA GLU A 415 -16.86 -4.18 -28.99
C GLU A 415 -15.62 -4.37 -28.11
N LEU A 416 -15.12 -3.29 -27.48
CA LEU A 416 -14.00 -3.35 -26.55
C LEU A 416 -14.30 -4.25 -25.35
N ALA A 417 -15.49 -4.14 -24.75
CA ALA A 417 -15.90 -4.98 -23.64
C ALA A 417 -16.00 -6.46 -24.01
N ARG A 418 -16.58 -6.77 -25.19
CA ARG A 418 -16.67 -8.14 -25.69
C ARG A 418 -15.30 -8.72 -26.03
N SER A 419 -14.38 -7.91 -26.55
CA SER A 419 -12.99 -8.33 -26.80
C SER A 419 -12.27 -8.64 -25.49
N ALA A 420 -12.34 -7.71 -24.53
CA ALA A 420 -11.76 -7.91 -23.20
C ALA A 420 -12.35 -9.15 -22.51
N ALA A 421 -13.66 -9.36 -22.62
CA ALA A 421 -14.31 -10.53 -22.02
C ALA A 421 -13.79 -11.85 -22.62
N ARG A 422 -13.62 -11.94 -23.95
CA ARG A 422 -13.03 -13.13 -24.58
C ARG A 422 -11.59 -13.40 -24.11
N ASP A 423 -10.79 -12.35 -24.00
CA ASP A 423 -9.39 -12.49 -23.54
C ASP A 423 -9.32 -12.89 -22.07
N MET A 424 -10.16 -12.30 -21.21
CA MET A 424 -10.28 -12.68 -19.79
C MET A 424 -10.75 -14.14 -19.66
N ASP A 425 -11.75 -14.55 -20.45
CA ASP A 425 -12.26 -15.91 -20.40
C ASP A 425 -11.17 -16.94 -20.75
N ARG A 426 -10.32 -16.66 -21.75
CA ARG A 426 -9.17 -17.52 -22.07
C ARG A 426 -8.21 -17.67 -20.90
N VAL A 427 -7.93 -16.57 -20.17
CA VAL A 427 -7.08 -16.63 -18.98
C VAL A 427 -7.75 -17.41 -17.85
N LEU A 428 -9.07 -17.22 -17.64
CA LEU A 428 -9.83 -17.94 -16.62
C LEU A 428 -9.99 -19.44 -16.92
N ASP A 429 -9.98 -19.84 -18.20
CA ASP A 429 -10.01 -21.25 -18.61
C ASP A 429 -8.78 -22.00 -18.10
N LEU A 430 -7.61 -21.38 -18.00
CA LEU A 430 -6.40 -21.98 -17.43
C LEU A 430 -6.62 -22.44 -15.97
N LEU A 431 -7.42 -21.71 -15.19
CA LEU A 431 -7.75 -22.10 -13.82
C LEU A 431 -8.73 -23.30 -13.77
N ARG A 432 -9.61 -23.42 -14.76
CA ARG A 432 -10.58 -24.54 -14.84
C ARG A 432 -9.88 -25.85 -15.18
N ASP A 433 -8.91 -25.79 -16.08
CA ASP A 433 -8.16 -26.97 -16.49
C ASP A 433 -7.22 -27.45 -15.38
N GLY A 434 -6.56 -26.54 -14.65
CA GLY A 434 -5.75 -26.86 -13.47
C GLY A 434 -6.53 -27.40 -12.26
N ARG A 435 -7.88 -27.23 -12.20
CA ARG A 435 -8.73 -27.84 -11.16
C ARG A 435 -9.20 -29.25 -11.51
N LYS A 436 -9.02 -29.69 -12.76
CA LYS A 436 -9.42 -31.01 -13.25
C LYS A 436 -8.26 -32.02 -13.20
N SER A 437 -7.03 -31.57 -13.03
CA SER A 437 -5.81 -32.37 -12.83
C SER A 437 -5.48 -32.49 -11.34
#